data_5981b9bb9fc6858df6eaf24bf4e365d5
#
_entry.id   5981b9bb9fc6858df6eaf24bf4e365d5
#
_cell.length_a   1.000
_cell.length_b   1.000
_cell.length_c   1.000
_cell.angle_alpha   90.00
_cell.angle_beta   90.00
_cell.angle_gamma   90.00
#
_symmetry.space_group_name_H-M   'P 1'
#
loop_
_entity.id
_entity.type
_entity.pdbx_description
1 polymer ?
#
loop_
_entity_poly.entity_id
_entity_poly.type
_entity_poly.pdbx_seq_one_letter_code
_entity_poly.pdbx_strand_id
1 'polypeptide(L)'
;MTSSAPPLFLIALDAIPDGGFAEVEAAIDGDAESLLLYREGGQVRAWFNVCPHAGRRLDWSPGQFLKTKDGLLVCAAHGATFELGRGECVAGPCRGEALRSVAVEVRDGEVLVEPSP
;
A
#
# COMPACT_ATOMS: atom_id res chain seq x y z
N MET A 1 15.57 12.94 -24.64
CA MET A 1 16.11 11.80 -24.01
C MET A 1 15.74 11.74 -22.54
N THR A 2 15.18 10.73 -22.15
CA THR A 2 14.77 10.59 -20.76
C THR A 2 15.72 9.70 -20.04
N SER A 3 16.27 10.18 -18.99
CA SER A 3 16.91 9.30 -18.09
C SER A 3 15.83 8.69 -17.22
N SER A 4 15.58 7.41 -17.39
CA SER A 4 14.75 6.75 -16.44
C SER A 4 15.56 6.53 -15.19
N ALA A 5 15.05 7.01 -14.07
CA ALA A 5 15.62 6.67 -12.79
C ALA A 5 15.53 5.14 -12.61
N PRO A 6 16.50 4.51 -11.95
CA PRO A 6 16.37 3.09 -11.65
C PRO A 6 15.17 2.87 -10.72
N PRO A 7 14.53 1.69 -10.80
CA PRO A 7 13.45 1.37 -9.88
C PRO A 7 13.94 1.44 -8.44
N LEU A 8 13.09 1.92 -7.56
CA LEU A 8 13.43 2.03 -6.15
C LEU A 8 13.07 0.75 -5.42
N PHE A 9 14.06 0.11 -4.80
CA PHE A 9 13.84 -1.07 -3.99
C PHE A 9 13.09 -0.70 -2.72
N LEU A 10 12.04 -1.43 -2.41
CA LEU A 10 11.26 -1.23 -1.19
C LEU A 10 11.53 -2.31 -0.16
N ILE A 11 11.36 -3.57 -0.54
CA ILE A 11 11.39 -4.68 0.40
C ILE A 11 11.55 -5.98 -0.39
N ALA A 12 12.10 -7.00 0.24
CA ALA A 12 12.09 -8.34 -0.35
C ALA A 12 10.68 -8.92 -0.27
N LEU A 13 10.27 -9.60 -1.34
CA LEU A 13 8.94 -10.22 -1.39
C LEU A 13 8.73 -11.15 -0.20
N ASP A 14 9.76 -11.94 0.15
CA ASP A 14 9.66 -12.90 1.24
C ASP A 14 9.50 -12.25 2.62
N ALA A 15 9.76 -10.96 2.73
CA ALA A 15 9.57 -10.24 3.99
C ALA A 15 8.10 -9.87 4.21
N ILE A 16 7.24 -10.04 3.21
CA ILE A 16 5.81 -9.81 3.35
C ILE A 16 5.12 -11.16 3.44
N PRO A 17 4.36 -11.44 4.49
CA PRO A 17 3.60 -12.70 4.56
C PRO A 17 2.62 -12.80 3.39
N ASP A 18 2.46 -14.00 2.84
CA ASP A 18 1.47 -14.22 1.78
C ASP A 18 0.07 -13.94 2.34
N GLY A 19 -0.69 -13.09 1.66
CA GLY A 19 -1.97 -12.63 2.16
C GLY A 19 -1.86 -11.59 3.27
N GLY A 20 -0.65 -11.07 3.51
CA GLY A 20 -0.40 -10.11 4.58
C GLY A 20 0.10 -8.77 4.08
N PHE A 21 0.44 -7.94 5.03
CA PHE A 21 0.80 -6.54 4.80
C PHE A 21 2.20 -6.23 5.29
N ALA A 22 2.76 -5.16 4.74
CA ALA A 22 3.97 -4.55 5.27
C ALA A 22 3.86 -3.04 5.11
N GLU A 23 4.56 -2.31 5.97
CA GLU A 23 4.67 -0.86 5.85
C GLU A 23 6.14 -0.56 5.52
N VAL A 24 6.35 0.28 4.51
CA VAL A 24 7.68 0.68 4.10
C VAL A 24 7.70 2.19 3.93
N GLU A 25 8.73 2.83 4.46
CA GLU A 25 8.95 4.24 4.18
C GLU A 25 9.87 4.38 2.99
N ALA A 26 9.51 5.25 2.08
CA ALA A 26 10.29 5.46 0.87
C ALA A 26 10.16 6.90 0.41
N ALA A 27 11.16 7.38 -0.32
CA ALA A 27 11.09 8.69 -0.94
C ALA A 27 10.34 8.56 -2.26
N ILE A 28 9.17 9.19 -2.33
CA ILE A 28 8.35 9.21 -3.54
C ILE A 28 8.27 10.65 -4.01
N ASP A 29 8.78 10.91 -5.21
CA ASP A 29 8.82 12.26 -5.78
C ASP A 29 9.49 13.27 -4.85
N GLY A 30 10.52 12.81 -4.13
CA GLY A 30 11.29 13.65 -3.24
C GLY A 30 10.78 13.76 -1.81
N ASP A 31 9.62 13.18 -1.51
CA ASP A 31 9.02 13.25 -0.18
C ASP A 31 9.06 11.89 0.50
N ALA A 32 9.36 11.88 1.79
CA ALA A 32 9.33 10.66 2.57
C ALA A 32 7.86 10.27 2.81
N GLU A 33 7.49 9.09 2.33
CA GLU A 33 6.12 8.60 2.41
C GLU A 33 6.08 7.24 3.06
N SER A 34 5.03 7.00 3.84
CA SER A 34 4.73 5.66 4.35
C SER A 34 3.87 4.94 3.34
N LEU A 35 4.27 3.73 2.96
CA LEU A 35 3.54 2.93 1.98
C LEU A 35 2.99 1.68 2.64
N LEU A 36 1.75 1.35 2.28
CA LEU A 36 1.11 0.10 2.65
C LEU A 36 1.28 -0.87 1.48
N LEU A 37 1.88 -2.03 1.75
CA LEU A 37 2.05 -3.08 0.75
C LEU A 37 1.21 -4.28 1.15
N TYR A 38 0.55 -4.88 0.17
CA TYR A 38 -0.23 -6.10 0.35
C TYR A 38 0.25 -7.15 -0.62
N ARG A 39 0.61 -8.32 -0.09
CA ARG A 39 1.09 -9.44 -0.91
C ARG A 39 -0.01 -10.46 -1.15
N GLU A 40 -0.14 -10.88 -2.40
CA GLU A 40 -1.03 -11.97 -2.77
C GLU A 40 -0.25 -12.90 -3.70
N GLY A 41 0.29 -13.98 -3.15
CA GLY A 41 1.16 -14.89 -3.88
C GLY A 41 2.44 -14.20 -4.34
N GLY A 42 2.66 -14.16 -5.64
CA GLY A 42 3.81 -13.47 -6.23
C GLY A 42 3.54 -12.03 -6.62
N GLN A 43 2.36 -11.51 -6.30
CA GLN A 43 2.00 -10.13 -6.65
C GLN A 43 1.94 -9.26 -5.41
N VAL A 44 2.28 -7.99 -5.59
CA VAL A 44 2.20 -7.00 -4.51
C VAL A 44 1.46 -5.78 -5.04
N ARG A 45 0.55 -5.26 -4.23
CA ARG A 45 -0.10 -3.98 -4.49
C ARG A 45 0.35 -3.00 -3.42
N ALA A 46 0.45 -1.74 -3.78
CA ALA A 46 0.93 -0.72 -2.86
C ALA A 46 0.07 0.53 -2.94
N TRP A 47 -0.11 1.15 -1.79
CA TRP A 47 -0.85 2.42 -1.67
C TRP A 47 -0.12 3.30 -0.67
N PHE A 48 -0.36 4.60 -0.76
CA PHE A 48 0.05 5.48 0.33
C PHE A 48 -0.72 5.10 1.59
N ASN A 49 -0.02 5.07 2.71
CA ASN A 49 -0.60 4.70 4.01
C ASN A 49 -1.34 5.89 4.61
N VAL A 50 -2.39 6.32 3.91
CA VAL A 50 -3.18 7.48 4.27
C VAL A 50 -4.64 7.17 3.98
N CYS A 51 -5.48 7.30 5.01
CA CYS A 51 -6.92 7.14 4.84
C CYS A 51 -7.49 8.39 4.16
N PRO A 52 -8.21 8.24 3.04
CA PRO A 52 -8.75 9.41 2.33
C PRO A 52 -9.75 10.20 3.14
N HIS A 53 -10.37 9.60 4.14
CA HIS A 53 -11.36 10.29 4.97
C HIS A 53 -10.72 11.36 5.86
N ALA A 54 -9.64 11.00 6.57
CA ALA A 54 -9.11 11.88 7.62
C ALA A 54 -7.63 12.21 7.46
N GLY A 55 -6.99 11.73 6.41
CA GLY A 55 -5.55 11.94 6.23
C GLY A 55 -4.68 11.22 7.26
N ARG A 56 -5.27 10.28 8.00
CA ARG A 56 -4.54 9.52 9.01
C ARG A 56 -3.97 8.24 8.44
N ARG A 57 -2.95 7.72 9.12
CA ARG A 57 -2.39 6.43 8.74
C ARG A 57 -3.45 5.34 8.90
N LEU A 58 -3.35 4.32 8.05
CA LEU A 58 -4.28 3.19 8.08
C LEU A 58 -3.93 2.18 9.17
N ASP A 59 -2.64 2.06 9.51
CA ASP A 59 -2.22 1.12 10.53
C ASP A 59 -2.57 1.62 11.94
N TRP A 60 -2.92 0.68 12.83
CA TRP A 60 -3.21 1.02 14.23
C TRP A 60 -1.93 1.14 15.06
N SER A 61 -0.84 0.63 14.55
CA SER A 61 0.51 0.74 15.10
C SER A 61 1.45 0.56 13.91
N PRO A 62 2.69 1.06 13.94
CA PRO A 62 3.56 0.98 12.78
C PRO A 62 3.63 -0.43 12.20
N GLY A 63 3.23 -0.57 10.95
CA GLY A 63 3.23 -1.84 10.22
C GLY A 63 2.09 -2.79 10.58
N GLN A 64 1.19 -2.42 11.49
CA GLN A 64 0.11 -3.29 11.94
C GLN A 64 -1.21 -2.84 11.33
N PHE A 65 -1.77 -3.68 10.46
CA PHE A 65 -3.00 -3.39 9.74
C PHE A 65 -4.10 -4.38 10.13
N LEU A 66 -5.35 -3.93 10.04
CA LEU A 66 -6.51 -4.77 10.33
C LEU A 66 -7.11 -5.29 9.03
N LYS A 67 -7.43 -6.57 9.02
CA LYS A 67 -8.05 -7.21 7.85
C LYS A 67 -9.26 -8.00 8.33
N THR A 68 -10.39 -7.82 7.63
CA THR A 68 -11.60 -8.56 7.97
C THR A 68 -11.49 -10.00 7.48
N LYS A 69 -12.44 -10.86 7.92
CA LYS A 69 -12.51 -12.23 7.44
C LYS A 69 -12.75 -12.29 5.94
N ASP A 70 -13.43 -11.28 5.40
CA ASP A 70 -13.72 -11.20 3.97
C ASP A 70 -12.56 -10.63 3.15
N GLY A 71 -11.42 -10.35 3.78
CA GLY A 71 -10.26 -9.86 3.08
C GLY A 71 -10.25 -8.38 2.80
N LEU A 72 -10.97 -7.59 3.62
CA LEU A 72 -10.99 -6.14 3.48
C LEU A 72 -10.04 -5.49 4.48
N LEU A 73 -9.41 -4.39 4.07
CA LEU A 73 -8.56 -3.59 4.94
C LEU A 73 -9.44 -2.62 5.74
N VAL A 74 -9.19 -2.51 7.04
CA VAL A 74 -9.93 -1.61 7.91
C VAL A 74 -9.03 -0.47 8.36
N CYS A 75 -9.49 0.77 8.17
CA CYS A 75 -8.81 1.93 8.74
C CYS A 75 -9.05 1.96 10.24
N ALA A 76 -7.99 1.91 11.02
CA ALA A 76 -8.08 1.81 12.47
C ALA A 76 -8.72 3.05 13.11
N ALA A 77 -8.68 4.20 12.45
CA ALA A 77 -9.17 5.45 13.04
C ALA A 77 -10.69 5.52 13.08
N HIS A 78 -11.37 5.18 11.98
CA HIS A 78 -12.83 5.38 11.88
C HIS A 78 -13.57 4.19 11.28
N GLY A 79 -12.92 3.06 11.11
CA GLY A 79 -13.58 1.86 10.64
C GLY A 79 -13.92 1.82 9.16
N ALA A 80 -13.39 2.75 8.36
CA ALA A 80 -13.56 2.68 6.92
C ALA A 80 -12.93 1.39 6.40
N THR A 81 -13.60 0.72 5.44
CA THR A 81 -13.11 -0.54 4.90
C THR A 81 -12.85 -0.40 3.41
N PHE A 82 -11.76 -1.04 2.98
CA PHE A 82 -11.26 -0.93 1.60
C PHE A 82 -11.06 -2.32 1.03
N GLU A 83 -11.48 -2.51 -0.22
CA GLU A 83 -11.15 -3.75 -0.91
C GLU A 83 -9.70 -3.68 -1.40
N LEU A 84 -9.05 -4.84 -1.48
CA LEU A 84 -7.62 -4.90 -1.74
C LEU A 84 -7.25 -5.14 -3.20
N GLY A 85 -8.23 -5.09 -4.10
CA GLY A 85 -7.95 -5.14 -5.53
C GLY A 85 -7.53 -3.78 -6.05
N ARG A 86 -8.29 -2.73 -5.72
CA ARG A 86 -8.04 -1.36 -6.19
C ARG A 86 -7.91 -0.35 -5.07
N GLY A 87 -8.12 -0.77 -3.83
CA GLY A 87 -8.06 0.16 -2.70
C GLY A 87 -9.29 1.03 -2.55
N GLU A 88 -10.43 0.62 -3.12
CA GLU A 88 -11.65 1.41 -3.03
C GLU A 88 -12.32 1.24 -1.68
N CYS A 89 -12.82 2.35 -1.13
CA CYS A 89 -13.57 2.33 0.11
C CYS A 89 -14.96 1.76 -0.17
N VAL A 90 -15.29 0.66 0.50
CA VAL A 90 -16.57 -0.02 0.29
C VAL A 90 -17.55 0.20 1.44
N ALA A 91 -17.07 0.70 2.57
CA ALA A 91 -17.94 0.98 3.72
C ALA A 91 -17.28 2.02 4.60
N GLY A 92 -18.09 2.78 5.32
CA GLY A 92 -17.62 3.80 6.24
C GLY A 92 -17.66 5.19 5.65
N PRO A 93 -17.06 6.18 6.34
CA PRO A 93 -17.24 7.58 5.97
C PRO A 93 -16.60 8.00 4.64
N CYS A 94 -15.66 7.21 4.10
CA CYS A 94 -15.03 7.54 2.81
C CYS A 94 -15.57 6.73 1.64
N ARG A 95 -16.76 6.18 1.79
CA ARG A 95 -17.37 5.41 0.71
C ARG A 95 -17.43 6.22 -0.58
N GLY A 96 -16.94 5.64 -1.66
CA GLY A 96 -16.83 6.31 -2.95
C GLY A 96 -15.45 6.88 -3.22
N GLU A 97 -14.56 6.89 -2.23
CA GLU A 97 -13.17 7.29 -2.41
C GLU A 97 -12.27 6.06 -2.43
N ALA A 98 -11.02 6.26 -2.76
CA ALA A 98 -10.07 5.15 -2.84
C ALA A 98 -8.73 5.56 -2.25
N LEU A 99 -7.99 4.56 -1.79
CA LEU A 99 -6.59 4.74 -1.42
C LEU A 99 -5.80 5.14 -2.66
N ARG A 100 -4.82 6.00 -2.46
CA ARG A 100 -3.97 6.43 -3.55
C ARG A 100 -2.92 5.37 -3.83
N SER A 101 -2.90 4.84 -5.05
CA SER A 101 -2.03 3.73 -5.40
C SER A 101 -0.62 4.18 -5.76
N VAL A 102 0.33 3.26 -5.57
CA VAL A 102 1.71 3.42 -6.00
C VAL A 102 2.02 2.25 -6.91
N ALA A 103 2.55 2.54 -8.10
CA ALA A 103 2.88 1.50 -9.06
C ALA A 103 4.14 0.76 -8.59
N VAL A 104 4.01 -0.54 -8.36
CA VAL A 104 5.13 -1.39 -7.96
C VAL A 104 5.17 -2.62 -8.85
N GLU A 105 6.36 -3.24 -8.92
CA GLU A 105 6.51 -4.52 -9.59
C GLU A 105 7.34 -5.44 -8.72
N VAL A 106 7.19 -6.73 -8.92
CA VAL A 106 8.01 -7.74 -8.28
C VAL A 106 8.98 -8.28 -9.34
N ARG A 107 10.27 -8.19 -9.06
CA ARG A 107 11.30 -8.66 -9.97
C ARG A 107 12.37 -9.37 -9.16
N ASP A 108 12.63 -10.64 -9.50
CA ASP A 108 13.66 -11.45 -8.84
C ASP A 108 13.52 -11.47 -7.31
N GLY A 109 12.27 -11.58 -6.85
CA GLY A 109 11.98 -11.63 -5.40
C GLY A 109 12.07 -10.31 -4.69
N GLU A 110 12.13 -9.19 -5.43
CA GLU A 110 12.20 -7.85 -4.86
C GLU A 110 11.01 -7.02 -5.29
N VAL A 111 10.49 -6.23 -4.35
CA VAL A 111 9.41 -5.29 -4.64
C VAL A 111 10.01 -3.93 -4.91
N LEU A 112 9.74 -3.40 -6.09
CA LEU A 112 10.32 -2.16 -6.58
C LEU A 112 9.22 -1.17 -6.95
N VAL A 113 9.45 0.11 -6.66
CA VAL A 113 8.58 1.18 -7.18
C VAL A 113 9.00 1.44 -8.61
N GLU A 114 8.02 1.45 -9.52
CA GLU A 114 8.29 1.78 -10.91
C GLU A 114 8.61 3.26 -11.02
N PRO A 115 9.62 3.63 -11.82
CA PRO A 115 9.94 5.04 -11.99
C PRO A 115 8.81 5.74 -12.73
N SER A 116 8.59 7.00 -12.36
CA SER A 116 7.64 7.84 -13.08
C SER A 116 8.13 8.10 -14.50
N PRO A 117 7.23 8.11 -15.49
CA PRO A 117 7.62 8.42 -16.86
C PRO A 117 8.14 9.86 -17.01
#